data_d7c3e94584e60aecfd6d5a4e9f3ddcb3
#
_entry.id   d7c3e94584e60aecfd6d5a4e9f3ddcb3
#
_cell.length_a   1.000
_cell.length_b   1.000
_cell.length_c   1.000
_cell.angle_alpha   90.00
_cell.angle_beta   90.00
_cell.angle_gamma   90.00
#
_symmetry.space_group_name_H-M   'P 1'
#
loop_
_entity.id
_entity.type
_entity.pdbx_description
1 polymer ?
#
loop_
_entity_poly.entity_id
_entity_poly.type
_entity_poly.pdbx_seq_one_letter_code
_entity_poly.pdbx_strand_id
1 'polypeptide(L)'
;MPMSESGGLPTTVFHMLEKNVGRKVLAILDPSYGFEGTLMAVTRDPPGIWLSNTDAVIMRATIAQPIPQVVAKEDRSEIFLNLKNIHRIEVLHKKSPILTQKDSG
;
A
#
# COMPACT_ATOMS: atom_id res chain seq x y z
N MET A 1 3.17 -18.17 24.37
CA MET A 1 2.88 -17.68 23.88
C MET A 1 2.65 -17.28 23.15
N PRO A 2 2.69 -16.92 22.98
CA PRO A 2 2.42 -16.41 22.35
C PRO A 2 2.31 -16.05 21.63
N MET A 3 2.30 -15.62 21.15
CA MET A 3 2.17 -15.20 20.55
C MET A 3 1.88 -14.81 19.56
N SER A 4 1.90 -15.11 19.19
CA SER A 4 1.70 -14.38 18.03
C SER A 4 0.44 -14.66 17.34
N GLU A 5 -0.53 -14.32 17.96
CA GLU A 5 -1.86 -14.42 17.44
C GLU A 5 -2.06 -13.54 16.23
N SER A 6 -1.10 -12.72 15.89
CA SER A 6 -1.18 -11.88 14.69
C SER A 6 -0.62 -12.58 13.46
N GLY A 7 -0.70 -13.91 13.40
CA GLY A 7 -0.24 -14.66 12.25
C GLY A 7 1.27 -14.65 12.09
N GLY A 8 1.99 -14.46 13.18
CA GLY A 8 3.44 -14.43 13.13
C GLY A 8 4.04 -13.09 12.80
N LEU A 9 3.20 -12.07 12.57
CA LEU A 9 3.71 -10.74 12.22
C LEU A 9 4.07 -9.96 13.48
N PRO A 10 5.15 -9.19 13.45
CA PRO A 10 5.52 -8.37 14.60
C PRO A 10 4.46 -7.32 14.90
N THR A 11 4.27 -7.03 16.18
CA THR A 11 3.35 -5.97 16.61
C THR A 11 3.70 -4.64 15.97
N THR A 12 4.99 -4.41 15.73
CA THR A 12 5.45 -3.17 15.12
C THR A 12 4.80 -2.91 13.76
N VAL A 13 4.58 -3.98 12.97
CA VAL A 13 3.95 -3.83 11.66
C VAL A 13 2.57 -3.21 11.81
N PHE A 14 1.76 -3.73 12.73
CA PHE A 14 0.42 -3.21 12.94
C PHE A 14 0.46 -1.79 13.46
N HIS A 15 1.36 -1.50 14.35
CA HIS A 15 1.49 -0.16 14.91
C HIS A 15 1.82 0.86 13.82
N MET A 16 2.76 0.53 12.95
CA MET A 16 3.15 1.43 11.87
C MET A 16 2.01 1.62 10.87
N LEU A 17 1.28 0.55 10.59
CA LEU A 17 0.13 0.67 9.69
C LEU A 17 -0.96 1.54 10.32
N GLU A 18 -1.25 1.33 11.59
CA GLU A 18 -2.30 2.09 12.27
C GLU A 18 -1.99 3.57 12.29
N LYS A 19 -0.72 3.94 12.38
CA LYS A 19 -0.31 5.33 12.34
C LYS A 19 -0.57 5.96 10.98
N ASN A 20 -0.74 5.16 9.95
CA ASN A 20 -0.90 5.66 8.60
C ASN A 20 -2.32 5.52 8.08
N VAL A 21 -3.29 5.21 8.95
CA VAL A 21 -4.68 5.22 8.55
C VAL A 21 -5.06 6.61 8.08
N GLY A 22 -5.76 6.67 6.96
CA GLY A 22 -6.13 7.91 6.31
C GLY A 22 -5.18 8.32 5.20
N ARG A 23 -4.04 7.67 5.08
CA ARG A 23 -3.07 7.99 4.06
C ARG A 23 -3.20 7.07 2.86
N LYS A 24 -2.73 7.55 1.71
CA LYS A 24 -2.71 6.72 0.52
C LYS A 24 -1.50 5.79 0.59
N VAL A 25 -1.75 4.53 0.27
CA VAL A 25 -0.70 3.51 0.28
C VAL A 25 -0.72 2.74 -1.02
N LEU A 26 0.41 2.15 -1.35
CA LEU A 26 0.54 1.23 -2.47
C LEU A 26 0.96 -0.12 -1.90
N ALA A 27 0.08 -1.10 -2.05
CA ALA A 27 0.34 -2.46 -1.58
C ALA A 27 0.75 -3.30 -2.78
N ILE A 28 1.98 -3.78 -2.79
CA ILE A 28 2.53 -4.53 -3.91
C ILE A 28 2.46 -6.00 -3.58
N LEU A 29 1.74 -6.75 -4.40
CA LEU A 29 1.54 -8.18 -4.19
C LEU A 29 2.55 -9.01 -4.96
N ASP A 30 2.94 -8.53 -6.15
CA ASP A 30 4.05 -9.13 -6.85
C ASP A 30 4.67 -8.05 -7.75
N PRO A 31 5.81 -8.33 -8.41
CA PRO A 31 6.49 -7.27 -9.15
C PRO A 31 5.66 -6.60 -10.23
N SER A 32 4.60 -7.25 -10.70
CA SER A 32 3.82 -6.73 -11.81
C SER A 32 2.52 -6.10 -11.40
N TYR A 33 2.05 -6.27 -10.15
CA TYR A 33 0.79 -5.64 -9.79
C TYR A 33 0.64 -5.41 -8.29
N GLY A 34 -0.26 -4.49 -7.98
CA GLY A 34 -0.60 -4.16 -6.61
C GLY A 34 -1.89 -3.37 -6.56
N PHE A 35 -2.13 -2.75 -5.42
CA PHE A 35 -3.33 -1.94 -5.20
C PHE A 35 -2.92 -0.64 -4.54
N GLU A 36 -3.47 0.45 -5.04
CA GLU A 36 -3.23 1.78 -4.50
C GLU A 36 -4.54 2.31 -3.96
N GLY A 37 -4.55 2.82 -2.74
CA GLY A 37 -5.76 3.37 -2.17
C GLY A 37 -5.52 3.98 -0.81
N THR A 38 -6.60 4.45 -0.20
CA THR A 38 -6.52 5.05 1.13
C THR A 38 -6.66 3.96 2.17
N LEU A 39 -5.71 3.91 3.09
CA LEU A 39 -5.75 2.94 4.18
C LEU A 39 -6.83 3.35 5.16
N MET A 40 -7.85 2.50 5.28
CA MET A 40 -9.00 2.80 6.11
C MET A 40 -8.94 2.15 7.48
N ALA A 41 -8.45 0.93 7.53
CA ALA A 41 -8.44 0.18 8.77
C ALA A 41 -7.39 -0.92 8.70
N VAL A 42 -6.93 -1.33 9.86
CA VAL A 42 -5.97 -2.40 10.00
C VAL A 42 -6.57 -3.44 10.93
N THR A 43 -6.53 -4.70 10.53
CA THR A 43 -7.01 -5.79 11.37
C THR A 43 -5.85 -6.69 11.76
N ARG A 44 -6.01 -7.36 12.89
CA ARG A 44 -4.95 -8.25 13.37
C ARG A 44 -5.30 -9.72 13.22
N ASP A 45 -6.60 -10.02 13.18
CA ASP A 45 -7.05 -11.42 13.09
C ASP A 45 -8.30 -11.49 12.23
N PRO A 46 -8.15 -11.80 10.96
CA PRO A 46 -6.88 -12.06 10.24
C PRO A 46 -6.08 -10.78 10.05
N PRO A 47 -4.77 -10.91 9.90
CA PRO A 47 -3.94 -9.71 9.69
C PRO A 47 -4.19 -9.15 8.29
N GLY A 48 -4.60 -7.91 8.24
CA GLY A 48 -4.95 -7.33 6.95
C GLY A 48 -5.22 -5.85 7.01
N ILE A 49 -5.47 -5.30 5.82
CA ILE A 49 -5.80 -3.89 5.69
C ILE A 49 -7.00 -3.72 4.77
N TRP A 50 -7.80 -2.72 5.08
CA TRP A 50 -8.91 -2.28 4.22
C TRP A 50 -8.47 -1.01 3.49
N LEU A 51 -8.64 -1.00 2.18
CA LEU A 51 -8.37 0.17 1.36
C LEU A 51 -9.67 0.67 0.74
N SER A 52 -9.81 1.98 0.67
CA SER A 52 -10.94 2.60 -0.04
C SER A 52 -10.39 3.43 -1.20
N ASN A 53 -11.26 3.77 -2.15
CA ASN A 53 -10.88 4.48 -3.36
C ASN A 53 -9.68 3.79 -4.00
N THR A 54 -9.82 2.50 -4.20
CA THR A 54 -8.70 1.65 -4.55
C THR A 54 -8.62 1.43 -6.05
N ASP A 55 -7.41 1.48 -6.57
CA ASP A 55 -7.11 1.10 -7.95
C ASP A 55 -6.22 -0.12 -7.93
N ALA A 56 -6.55 -1.10 -8.76
CA ALA A 56 -5.60 -2.15 -9.11
C ALA A 56 -4.60 -1.52 -10.07
N VAL A 57 -3.31 -1.69 -9.78
CA VAL A 57 -2.27 -1.09 -10.62
C VAL A 57 -1.42 -2.20 -11.22
N ILE A 58 -1.14 -2.04 -12.50
CA ILE A 58 -0.25 -2.94 -13.22
C ILE A 58 1.06 -2.20 -13.41
N MET A 59 2.15 -2.88 -13.08
CA MET A 59 3.47 -2.30 -13.14
C MET A 59 4.31 -3.08 -14.12
N ARG A 60 5.22 -2.38 -14.79
CA ARG A 60 6.08 -3.01 -15.78
C ARG A 60 7.45 -2.37 -15.77
N ALA A 61 8.46 -3.19 -15.88
CA ALA A 61 9.83 -2.75 -16.03
C ALA A 61 10.31 -3.09 -17.44
N THR A 62 11.25 -2.32 -17.95
CA THR A 62 11.86 -2.59 -19.23
C THR A 62 13.38 -2.48 -19.05
N ILE A 63 14.13 -2.78 -20.13
CA ILE A 63 15.57 -2.61 -20.10
C ILE A 63 15.93 -1.14 -19.84
N ALA A 64 15.20 -0.22 -20.47
CA ALA A 64 15.43 1.21 -20.29
C ALA A 64 14.95 1.72 -18.96
N GLN A 65 13.91 1.08 -18.39
CA GLN A 65 13.33 1.46 -17.12
C GLN A 65 13.28 0.24 -16.22
N PRO A 66 14.40 -0.12 -15.59
CA PRO A 66 14.43 -1.34 -14.79
C PRO A 66 13.61 -1.28 -13.51
N ILE A 67 13.30 -0.06 -13.03
CA ILE A 67 12.39 0.09 -11.90
C ILE A 67 10.96 0.04 -12.42
N PRO A 68 10.11 -0.86 -11.89
CA PRO A 68 8.74 -0.99 -12.40
C PRO A 68 7.97 0.33 -12.32
N GLN A 69 7.28 0.65 -13.40
CA GLN A 69 6.44 1.84 -13.50
C GLN A 69 5.00 1.42 -13.63
N VAL A 70 4.10 2.20 -13.05
CA VAL A 70 2.66 1.94 -13.20
C VAL A 70 2.28 2.25 -14.64
N VAL A 71 1.75 1.25 -15.33
CA VAL A 71 1.36 1.39 -16.74
C VAL A 71 -0.15 1.30 -16.94
N ALA A 72 -0.91 0.87 -15.93
CA ALA A 72 -2.36 0.79 -16.04
C ALA A 72 -2.97 0.82 -14.65
N LYS A 73 -4.18 1.37 -14.54
CA LYS A 73 -4.94 1.38 -13.30
C LYS A 73 -6.38 1.00 -13.61
N GLU A 74 -7.00 0.31 -12.65
CA GLU A 74 -8.41 -0.07 -12.78
C GLU A 74 -9.08 0.11 -11.43
N ASP A 75 -10.19 0.84 -11.40
CA ASP A 75 -10.92 1.13 -10.18
C ASP A 75 -11.48 -0.16 -9.55
N ARG A 76 -11.27 -0.31 -8.25
CA ARG A 76 -11.74 -1.47 -7.49
C ARG A 76 -12.56 -1.09 -6.27
N SER A 77 -12.81 0.18 -6.05
CA SER A 77 -13.58 0.69 -4.92
C SER A 77 -12.94 0.35 -3.58
N GLU A 78 -13.45 -0.63 -2.85
CA GLU A 78 -12.91 -1.03 -1.56
C GLU A 78 -12.47 -2.46 -1.61
N ILE A 79 -11.30 -2.74 -1.03
CA ILE A 79 -10.82 -4.11 -0.95
C ILE A 79 -10.15 -4.36 0.38
N PHE A 80 -10.15 -5.63 0.77
CA PHE A 80 -9.41 -6.12 1.92
C PHE A 80 -8.24 -6.95 1.42
N LEU A 81 -7.06 -6.68 1.96
CA LEU A 81 -5.86 -7.41 1.60
C LEU A 81 -5.30 -8.10 2.82
N ASN A 82 -5.04 -9.39 2.71
CA ASN A 82 -4.37 -10.13 3.76
C ASN A 82 -2.89 -9.75 3.75
N LEU A 83 -2.36 -9.35 4.91
CA LEU A 83 -0.97 -8.90 4.99
C LEU A 83 0.03 -9.97 4.57
N LYS A 84 -0.35 -11.23 4.71
CA LYS A 84 0.54 -12.31 4.33
C LYS A 84 0.74 -12.42 2.83
N ASN A 85 -0.14 -11.81 2.06
CA ASN A 85 -0.04 -11.81 0.61
C ASN A 85 0.60 -10.56 0.06
N ILE A 86 0.97 -9.63 0.91
CA ILE A 86 1.55 -8.37 0.48
C ILE A 86 3.07 -8.46 0.59
N HIS A 87 3.73 -8.24 -0.54
CA HIS A 87 5.18 -8.25 -0.58
C HIS A 87 5.77 -6.97 0.02
N ARG A 88 5.13 -5.83 -0.25
CA ARG A 88 5.65 -4.53 0.18
C ARG A 88 4.50 -3.53 0.24
N ILE A 89 4.55 -2.66 1.23
CA ILE A 89 3.62 -1.53 1.32
C ILE A 89 4.43 -0.25 1.34
N GLU A 90 4.04 0.70 0.49
CA GLU A 90 4.64 2.01 0.47
C GLU A 90 3.57 3.02 0.89
N VAL A 91 3.93 3.90 1.81
CA VAL A 91 3.05 5.01 2.18
C VAL A 91 3.39 6.16 1.24
N LEU A 92 2.40 6.61 0.48
CA LEU A 92 2.64 7.63 -0.52
C LEU A 92 2.48 9.01 0.13
N HIS A 93 3.44 9.92 -0.12
CA HIS A 93 3.37 11.28 0.37
C HIS A 93 2.77 12.16 -0.71
N LYS A 94 1.98 13.01 -0.24
CA LYS A 94 1.48 13.96 -1.21
C LYS A 94 2.55 14.84 -1.71
N LYS A 95 2.84 15.18 -1.53
CA LYS A 95 3.59 16.03 -1.77
C LYS A 95 3.89 16.74 -2.31
N SER A 96 4.22 17.02 -1.87
CA SER A 96 4.53 17.50 -2.14
C SER A 96 4.80 18.12 -2.46
N PRO A 97 4.84 18.61 -2.22
CA PRO A 97 4.96 19.25 -2.62
C PRO A 97 5.49 19.77 -2.94
N ILE A 98 5.69 19.99 -2.93
CA ILE A 98 6.09 20.53 -3.21
C ILE A 98 6.32 20.89 -3.80
N LEU A 99 6.65 20.83 -3.93
CA LEU A 99 6.80 21.25 -4.53
C LEU A 99 6.46 21.79 -5.02
N THR A 100 6.39 21.93 -5.20
CA THR A 100 5.91 22.60 -5.61
C THR A 100 5.66 23.22 -5.62
N GLN A 101 5.77 23.50 -5.61
CA GLN A 101 5.53 24.23 -5.60
C GLN A 101 5.64 24.81 -5.72
N LYS A 102 5.98 24.86 -5.89
CA LYS A 102 6.07 25.48 -5.98
C LYS A 102 5.88 25.93 -6.30
N ASP A 103 5.97 25.99 -6.61
CA ASP A 103 5.68 26.56 -6.82
C ASP A 103 5.43 26.99 -6.89
N SER A 104 5.54 27.14 -7.09
CA SER A 104 5.12 27.73 -7.12
C SER A 104 5.07 28.01 -6.97
N GLY A 105 5.26 28.15 -7.14
CA GLY A 105 5.15 28.61 -7.02
C GLY A 105 5.23 28.59 -6.89
#